data_153cdfc96a21e5936ff5eac1ef1b26ed
#
_entry.id   153cdfc96a21e5936ff5eac1ef1b26ed
#
_cell.length_a   1.000
_cell.length_b   1.000
_cell.length_c   1.000
_cell.angle_alpha   90.00
_cell.angle_beta   90.00
_cell.angle_gamma   90.00
#
_symmetry.space_group_name_H-M   'P 1'
#
loop_
_entity.id
_entity.type
_entity.pdbx_description
1 polymer ?
#
loop_
_entity_poly.entity_id
_entity_poly.type
_entity_poly.pdbx_seq_one_letter_code
_entity_poly.pdbx_strand_id
1 'polypeptide(L)'
;MSNNLGLIGYDFVEFYVGSAKMWAYWHAKALGLKVTAYLGPETGHRDRVSYFLEKNNVRIVLTSAVKPSTYDVASFVERHGDGVKRWSVRVKDVNKSFETSLQNGGIPVQYPKKIEDEFGYIVEAAIKLYDDAEIVFINRENYKGLFKPGY
;
A
#
# COMPACT_ATOMS: atom_id res chain seq x y z
N MET A 1 9.06 0.53 -26.92
CA MET A 1 9.48 -0.42 -25.87
C MET A 1 8.31 -1.31 -25.50
N SER A 2 8.52 -2.61 -25.39
CA SER A 2 7.47 -3.52 -24.96
C SER A 2 7.18 -3.32 -23.46
N ASN A 3 5.91 -3.30 -23.05
CA ASN A 3 5.50 -3.27 -21.65
C ASN A 3 5.62 -4.69 -21.05
N ASN A 4 6.84 -5.14 -20.82
CA ASN A 4 7.12 -6.51 -20.35
C ASN A 4 6.60 -6.76 -18.94
N LEU A 5 6.42 -5.70 -18.13
CA LEU A 5 5.88 -5.78 -16.77
C LEU A 5 4.34 -5.81 -16.74
N GLY A 6 3.66 -5.59 -17.87
CA GLY A 6 2.20 -5.56 -17.91
C GLY A 6 1.58 -4.46 -17.06
N LEU A 7 2.25 -3.31 -16.93
CA LEU A 7 1.77 -2.15 -16.17
C LEU A 7 0.47 -1.61 -16.76
N ILE A 8 -0.54 -1.44 -15.91
CA ILE A 8 -1.83 -0.84 -16.28
C ILE A 8 -1.87 0.62 -15.85
N GLY A 9 -1.32 0.93 -14.68
CA GLY A 9 -1.32 2.27 -14.13
C GLY A 9 -1.01 2.29 -12.64
N TYR A 10 -1.12 3.48 -12.08
CA TYR A 10 -0.96 3.74 -10.66
C TYR A 10 -2.14 3.16 -9.85
N ASP A 11 -1.86 2.64 -8.66
CA ASP A 11 -2.90 2.19 -7.73
C ASP A 11 -3.02 3.08 -6.50
N PHE A 12 -2.00 3.14 -5.62
CA PHE A 12 -1.96 4.02 -4.46
C PHE A 12 -0.52 4.36 -4.05
N VAL A 13 -0.36 5.38 -3.22
CA VAL A 13 0.87 5.63 -2.45
C VAL A 13 0.56 5.46 -0.97
N GLU A 14 1.38 4.68 -0.26
CA GLU A 14 1.29 4.54 1.19
C GLU A 14 2.42 5.30 1.87
N PHE A 15 2.03 6.15 2.80
CA PHE A 15 2.93 6.86 3.70
C PHE A 15 2.93 6.19 5.06
N TYR A 16 4.12 5.99 5.61
CA TYR A 16 4.28 5.74 7.02
C TYR A 16 4.48 7.08 7.72
N VAL A 17 3.67 7.34 8.75
CA VAL A 17 3.59 8.63 9.42
C VAL A 17 3.47 8.46 10.93
N GLY A 18 3.87 9.49 11.68
CA GLY A 18 3.75 9.47 13.14
C GLY A 18 2.31 9.48 13.63
N SER A 19 1.38 10.12 12.88
CA SER A 19 -0.04 10.15 13.20
C SER A 19 -0.90 10.08 11.95
N ALA A 20 -1.34 8.87 11.59
CA ALA A 20 -2.20 8.66 10.42
C ALA A 20 -3.53 9.44 10.52
N LYS A 21 -4.11 9.54 11.73
CA LYS A 21 -5.35 10.29 11.96
C LYS A 21 -5.21 11.78 11.66
N MET A 22 -4.13 12.40 12.12
CA MET A 22 -3.89 13.83 11.88
C MET A 22 -3.64 14.11 10.39
N TRP A 23 -2.84 13.28 9.74
CA TRP A 23 -2.58 13.40 8.31
C TRP A 23 -3.84 13.15 7.47
N ALA A 24 -4.68 12.17 7.84
CA ALA A 24 -5.95 11.92 7.16
C ALA A 24 -6.89 13.12 7.27
N TYR A 25 -7.00 13.71 8.47
CA TYR A 25 -7.78 14.93 8.68
C TYR A 25 -7.27 16.09 7.81
N TRP A 26 -5.96 16.32 7.79
CA TRP A 26 -5.35 17.38 6.99
C TRP A 26 -5.63 17.19 5.49
N HIS A 27 -5.38 16.00 4.94
CA HIS A 27 -5.63 15.70 3.52
C HIS A 27 -7.12 15.86 3.15
N ALA A 28 -8.00 15.45 4.04
CA ALA A 28 -9.44 15.60 3.81
C ALA A 28 -9.85 17.09 3.79
N LYS A 29 -9.34 17.90 4.70
CA LYS A 29 -9.69 19.33 4.80
C LYS A 29 -8.97 20.20 3.77
N ALA A 30 -7.66 20.01 3.59
CA ALA A 30 -6.87 20.86 2.71
C ALA A 30 -7.01 20.49 1.23
N LEU A 31 -7.10 19.20 0.89
CA LEU A 31 -7.13 18.70 -0.48
C LEU A 31 -8.51 18.16 -0.90
N GLY A 32 -9.45 18.05 0.02
CA GLY A 32 -10.79 17.54 -0.24
C GLY A 32 -10.85 16.05 -0.57
N LEU A 33 -9.85 15.27 -0.14
CA LEU A 33 -9.88 13.81 -0.22
C LEU A 33 -10.94 13.24 0.74
N LYS A 34 -11.50 12.09 0.39
CA LYS A 34 -12.46 11.38 1.25
C LYS A 34 -11.78 10.16 1.86
N VAL A 35 -11.94 9.96 3.17
CA VAL A 35 -11.63 8.70 3.83
C VAL A 35 -12.71 7.69 3.45
N THR A 36 -12.36 6.66 2.70
CA THR A 36 -13.30 5.66 2.19
C THR A 36 -13.08 4.27 2.76
N ALA A 37 -11.90 4.01 3.36
CA ALA A 37 -11.65 2.77 4.07
C ALA A 37 -10.71 3.01 5.26
N TYR A 38 -10.78 2.12 6.25
CA TYR A 38 -10.04 2.18 7.50
C TYR A 38 -9.61 0.78 7.95
N LEU A 39 -8.42 0.69 8.49
CA LEU A 39 -7.89 -0.50 9.13
C LEU A 39 -7.31 -0.09 10.48
N GLY A 40 -7.69 -0.78 11.54
CA GLY A 40 -7.21 -0.47 12.88
C GLY A 40 -7.79 -1.40 13.94
N PRO A 41 -7.69 -1.02 15.22
CA PRO A 41 -8.18 -1.84 16.34
C PRO A 41 -9.65 -2.27 16.19
N GLU A 42 -10.47 -1.39 15.64
CA GLU A 42 -11.91 -1.62 15.43
C GLU A 42 -12.19 -2.65 14.32
N THR A 43 -11.25 -2.85 13.41
CA THR A 43 -11.29 -3.86 12.33
C THR A 43 -10.41 -5.07 12.64
N GLY A 44 -9.92 -5.22 13.89
CA GLY A 44 -9.13 -6.37 14.34
C GLY A 44 -7.60 -6.19 14.24
N HIS A 45 -7.10 -5.08 13.75
CA HIS A 45 -5.66 -4.81 13.60
C HIS A 45 -5.15 -3.93 14.75
N ARG A 46 -4.67 -4.56 15.82
CA ARG A 46 -4.29 -3.87 17.08
C ARG A 46 -2.89 -3.27 17.09
N ASP A 47 -2.13 -3.44 16.03
CA ASP A 47 -0.73 -3.01 15.93
C ASP A 47 -0.57 -1.69 15.16
N ARG A 48 -1.45 -1.41 14.22
CA ARG A 48 -1.40 -0.24 13.33
C ARG A 48 -2.76 0.33 13.04
N VAL A 49 -2.74 1.57 12.54
CA VAL A 49 -3.91 2.26 12.02
C VAL A 49 -3.59 2.75 10.61
N SER A 50 -4.48 2.46 9.67
CA SER A 50 -4.36 2.94 8.29
C SER A 50 -5.65 3.59 7.82
N TYR A 51 -5.53 4.74 7.18
CA TYR A 51 -6.64 5.43 6.51
C TYR A 51 -6.39 5.40 5.02
N PHE A 52 -7.36 4.93 4.27
CA PHE A 52 -7.37 5.04 2.82
C PHE A 52 -8.20 6.24 2.41
N LEU A 53 -7.59 7.14 1.67
CA LEU A 53 -8.22 8.36 1.17
C LEU A 53 -8.16 8.40 -0.34
N GLU A 54 -9.24 8.85 -0.95
CA GLU A 54 -9.28 8.98 -2.40
C GLU A 54 -10.11 10.19 -2.87
N LYS A 55 -9.78 10.65 -4.06
CA LYS A 55 -10.56 11.60 -4.86
C LYS A 55 -10.10 11.48 -6.32
N ASN A 56 -11.01 11.14 -7.22
CA ASN A 56 -10.69 10.87 -8.62
C ASN A 56 -9.58 9.79 -8.72
N ASN A 57 -8.44 10.12 -9.33
CA ASN A 57 -7.29 9.23 -9.50
C ASN A 57 -6.25 9.34 -8.36
N VAL A 58 -6.46 10.23 -7.39
CA VAL A 58 -5.59 10.36 -6.23
C VAL A 58 -6.00 9.34 -5.18
N ARG A 59 -5.10 8.45 -4.81
CA ARG A 59 -5.34 7.38 -3.84
C ARG A 59 -4.15 7.30 -2.89
N ILE A 60 -4.39 7.54 -1.61
CA ILE A 60 -3.36 7.64 -0.57
C ILE A 60 -3.74 6.73 0.59
N VAL A 61 -2.74 6.03 1.12
CA VAL A 61 -2.83 5.30 2.39
C VAL A 61 -1.93 5.99 3.40
N LEU A 62 -2.45 6.24 4.58
CA LEU A 62 -1.71 6.82 5.69
C LEU A 62 -1.69 5.81 6.84
N THR A 63 -0.53 5.31 7.19
CA THR A 63 -0.34 4.26 8.20
C THR A 63 0.56 4.75 9.33
N SER A 64 0.10 4.54 10.57
CA SER A 64 0.91 4.77 11.77
C SER A 64 0.90 3.55 12.68
N ALA A 65 1.97 3.38 13.45
CA ALA A 65 2.05 2.37 14.51
C ALA A 65 1.14 2.77 15.68
N VAL A 66 0.43 1.78 16.25
CA VAL A 66 -0.32 1.93 17.51
C VAL A 66 0.54 1.55 18.70
N LYS A 67 1.50 0.67 18.48
CA LYS A 67 2.42 0.17 19.51
C LYS A 67 3.87 0.32 19.06
N PRO A 68 4.81 0.58 19.97
CA PRO A 68 6.24 0.59 19.64
C PRO A 68 6.74 -0.74 19.05
N SER A 69 6.07 -1.85 19.38
CA SER A 69 6.36 -3.18 18.83
C SER A 69 5.96 -3.36 17.37
N THR A 70 5.23 -2.43 16.77
CA THR A 70 5.00 -2.36 15.32
C THR A 70 6.26 -1.79 14.65
N TYR A 71 7.32 -2.58 14.74
CA TYR A 71 8.68 -2.14 14.45
C TYR A 71 8.88 -1.66 13.02
N ASP A 72 8.22 -2.27 12.04
CA ASP A 72 8.31 -1.89 10.62
C ASP A 72 7.86 -0.44 10.37
N VAL A 73 6.75 -0.02 10.98
CA VAL A 73 6.24 1.35 10.86
C VAL A 73 7.03 2.31 11.75
N ALA A 74 7.22 1.93 13.01
CA ALA A 74 7.89 2.79 13.99
C ALA A 74 9.33 3.10 13.59
N SER A 75 10.12 2.10 13.17
CA SER A 75 11.51 2.29 12.77
C SER A 75 11.65 3.08 11.46
N PHE A 76 10.70 2.94 10.54
CA PHE A 76 10.69 3.76 9.33
C PHE A 76 10.52 5.25 9.69
N VAL A 77 9.51 5.56 10.51
CA VAL A 77 9.25 6.95 10.93
C VAL A 77 10.40 7.51 11.77
N GLU A 78 11.00 6.71 12.63
CA GLU A 78 12.18 7.12 13.41
C GLU A 78 13.37 7.50 12.53
N ARG A 79 13.63 6.73 11.47
CA ARG A 79 14.80 6.96 10.59
C ARG A 79 14.57 8.01 9.52
N HIS A 80 13.37 8.09 8.98
CA HIS A 80 13.06 8.89 7.79
C HIS A 80 12.10 10.05 8.06
N GLY A 81 11.43 10.07 9.22
CA GLY A 81 10.26 10.92 9.43
C GLY A 81 9.04 10.39 8.68
N ASP A 82 8.03 11.24 8.55
CA ASP A 82 6.83 10.94 7.76
C ASP A 82 7.20 10.90 6.27
N GLY A 83 6.95 9.78 5.60
CA GLY A 83 7.40 9.61 4.23
C GLY A 83 6.74 8.45 3.48
N VAL A 84 7.03 8.39 2.18
CA VAL A 84 6.51 7.34 1.29
C VAL A 84 7.20 6.01 1.60
N LYS A 85 6.40 5.03 2.05
CA LYS A 85 6.84 3.64 2.26
C LYS A 85 6.62 2.80 1.01
N ARG A 86 5.45 2.91 0.37
CA ARG A 86 5.07 2.09 -0.77
C ARG A 86 4.50 2.90 -1.91
N TRP A 87 4.94 2.57 -3.09
CA TRP A 87 4.33 3.02 -4.33
C TRP A 87 3.72 1.82 -5.05
N SER A 88 2.39 1.77 -5.17
CA SER A 88 1.68 0.65 -5.75
C SER A 88 1.27 0.92 -7.19
N VAL A 89 1.53 -0.05 -8.04
CA VAL A 89 1.16 -0.05 -9.46
C VAL A 89 0.31 -1.27 -9.80
N ARG A 90 -0.73 -1.05 -10.60
CA ARG A 90 -1.57 -2.12 -11.11
C ARG A 90 -0.90 -2.82 -12.27
N VAL A 91 -0.96 -4.14 -12.24
CA VAL A 91 -0.43 -5.02 -13.27
C VAL A 91 -1.47 -6.07 -13.67
N LYS A 92 -1.35 -6.60 -14.89
CA LYS A 92 -2.23 -7.67 -15.36
C LYS A 92 -1.95 -9.00 -14.66
N ASP A 93 -0.69 -9.31 -14.45
CA ASP A 93 -0.22 -10.55 -13.84
C ASP A 93 0.92 -10.25 -12.87
N VAL A 94 0.63 -10.39 -11.55
CA VAL A 94 1.59 -10.08 -10.49
C VAL A 94 2.78 -11.03 -10.51
N ASN A 95 2.55 -12.33 -10.76
CA ASN A 95 3.64 -13.31 -10.80
C ASN A 95 4.63 -12.99 -11.92
N LYS A 96 4.12 -12.77 -13.12
CA LYS A 96 4.94 -12.42 -14.29
C LYS A 96 5.68 -11.10 -14.09
N SER A 97 5.00 -10.06 -13.55
CA SER A 97 5.63 -8.76 -13.29
C SER A 97 6.75 -8.87 -12.27
N PHE A 98 6.52 -9.64 -11.19
CA PHE A 98 7.50 -9.88 -10.15
C PHE A 98 8.71 -10.65 -10.70
N GLU A 99 8.51 -11.78 -11.38
CA GLU A 99 9.59 -12.58 -11.98
C GLU A 99 10.41 -11.77 -12.99
N THR A 100 9.74 -11.01 -13.86
CA THR A 100 10.42 -10.14 -14.83
C THR A 100 11.27 -9.07 -14.12
N SER A 101 10.76 -8.52 -13.03
CA SER A 101 11.52 -7.55 -12.22
C SER A 101 12.77 -8.17 -11.60
N LEU A 102 12.68 -9.40 -11.08
CA LEU A 102 13.84 -10.11 -10.53
C LEU A 102 14.89 -10.41 -11.60
N GLN A 103 14.46 -10.83 -12.78
CA GLN A 103 15.36 -11.06 -13.94
C GLN A 103 16.10 -9.78 -14.35
N ASN A 104 15.49 -8.61 -14.14
CA ASN A 104 16.07 -7.31 -14.41
C ASN A 104 16.85 -6.71 -13.23
N GLY A 105 17.13 -7.51 -12.20
CA GLY A 105 17.94 -7.11 -11.04
C GLY A 105 17.14 -6.52 -9.87
N GLY A 106 15.81 -6.61 -9.88
CA GLY A 106 14.96 -6.23 -8.76
C GLY A 106 15.25 -7.09 -7.52
N ILE A 107 15.19 -6.49 -6.34
CA ILE A 107 15.41 -7.17 -5.06
C ILE A 107 14.05 -7.51 -4.46
N PRO A 108 13.74 -8.78 -4.17
CA PRO A 108 12.45 -9.18 -3.62
C PRO A 108 12.27 -8.67 -2.18
N VAL A 109 11.08 -8.16 -1.87
CA VAL A 109 10.64 -7.81 -0.51
C VAL A 109 9.48 -8.70 -0.08
N GLN A 110 8.49 -8.87 -0.95
CA GLN A 110 7.36 -9.75 -0.73
C GLN A 110 7.08 -10.56 -1.99
N TYR A 111 7.10 -11.87 -1.87
CA TYR A 111 6.70 -12.77 -2.95
C TYR A 111 5.20 -12.66 -3.25
N PRO A 112 4.76 -13.01 -4.46
CA PRO A 112 3.34 -12.97 -4.81
C PRO A 112 2.46 -13.68 -3.79
N LYS A 113 1.49 -12.96 -3.24
CA LYS A 113 0.57 -13.44 -2.21
C LYS A 113 -0.87 -13.08 -2.56
N LYS A 114 -1.75 -14.09 -2.49
CA LYS A 114 -3.20 -13.90 -2.54
C LYS A 114 -3.70 -13.49 -1.15
N ILE A 115 -4.51 -12.43 -1.09
CA ILE A 115 -5.18 -11.95 0.11
C ILE A 115 -6.66 -11.85 -0.21
N GLU A 116 -7.53 -12.44 0.62
CA GLU A 116 -8.96 -12.56 0.34
C GLU A 116 -9.83 -12.28 1.55
N ASP A 117 -11.05 -11.86 1.28
CA ASP A 117 -12.16 -11.71 2.21
C ASP A 117 -13.49 -12.01 1.50
N GLU A 118 -14.62 -11.67 2.13
CA GLU A 118 -15.96 -11.87 1.57
C GLU A 118 -16.23 -11.10 0.26
N PHE A 119 -15.45 -10.06 -0.05
CA PHE A 119 -15.57 -9.24 -1.27
C PHE A 119 -14.70 -9.74 -2.43
N GLY A 120 -13.94 -10.82 -2.23
CA GLY A 120 -13.08 -11.40 -3.24
C GLY A 120 -11.61 -11.42 -2.83
N TYR A 121 -10.71 -11.28 -3.81
CA TYR A 121 -9.28 -11.34 -3.51
C TYR A 121 -8.47 -10.34 -4.35
N ILE A 122 -7.31 -10.00 -3.81
CA ILE A 122 -6.22 -9.33 -4.52
C ILE A 122 -5.01 -10.25 -4.57
N VAL A 123 -4.12 -10.01 -5.51
CA VAL A 123 -2.76 -10.57 -5.51
C VAL A 123 -1.79 -9.41 -5.45
N GLU A 124 -0.81 -9.48 -4.56
CA GLU A 124 0.24 -8.46 -4.47
C GLU A 124 1.62 -9.08 -4.27
N ALA A 125 2.64 -8.38 -4.75
CA ALA A 125 4.06 -8.67 -4.53
C ALA A 125 4.81 -7.35 -4.40
N ALA A 126 5.99 -7.36 -3.78
CA ALA A 126 6.79 -6.15 -3.63
C ALA A 126 8.26 -6.38 -3.93
N ILE A 127 8.89 -5.39 -4.53
CA ILE A 127 10.33 -5.30 -4.72
C ILE A 127 10.86 -4.03 -4.04
N LYS A 128 12.14 -4.03 -3.73
CA LYS A 128 12.83 -2.87 -3.18
C LYS A 128 12.93 -1.76 -4.24
N LEU A 129 12.65 -0.53 -3.84
CA LEU A 129 12.81 0.64 -4.70
C LEU A 129 14.16 1.31 -4.41
N TYR A 130 14.25 1.98 -3.29
CA TYR A 130 15.48 2.54 -2.74
C TYR A 130 15.34 2.56 -1.21
N ASP A 131 16.47 2.39 -0.51
CA ASP A 131 16.50 2.30 0.94
C ASP A 131 15.41 1.39 1.51
N ASP A 132 14.46 1.90 2.27
CA ASP A 132 13.34 1.16 2.84
C ASP A 132 12.03 1.28 2.05
N ALA A 133 12.03 2.04 0.95
CA ALA A 133 10.86 2.19 0.09
C ALA A 133 10.66 0.97 -0.83
N GLU A 134 9.41 0.71 -1.16
CA GLU A 134 8.99 -0.47 -1.92
C GLU A 134 8.12 -0.09 -3.12
N ILE A 135 8.23 -0.85 -4.21
CA ILE A 135 7.23 -0.89 -5.28
C ILE A 135 6.37 -2.13 -5.09
N VAL A 136 5.06 -1.94 -5.05
CA VAL A 136 4.08 -3.01 -4.95
C VAL A 136 3.41 -3.23 -6.30
N PHE A 137 3.49 -4.45 -6.82
CA PHE A 137 2.67 -4.91 -7.94
C PHE A 137 1.36 -5.44 -7.39
N ILE A 138 0.23 -4.97 -7.89
CA ILE A 138 -1.09 -5.39 -7.43
C ILE A 138 -2.03 -5.70 -8.60
N ASN A 139 -2.76 -6.80 -8.47
CA ASN A 139 -3.94 -7.09 -9.27
C ASN A 139 -5.15 -7.19 -8.34
N ARG A 140 -6.20 -6.42 -8.66
CA ARG A 140 -7.45 -6.34 -7.91
C ARG A 140 -8.69 -6.58 -8.76
N GLU A 141 -8.55 -7.20 -9.92
CA GLU A 141 -9.68 -7.44 -10.84
C GLU A 141 -10.78 -8.31 -10.20
N ASN A 142 -10.40 -9.17 -9.24
CA ASN A 142 -11.30 -10.06 -8.52
C ASN A 142 -11.72 -9.54 -7.14
N TYR A 143 -11.56 -8.24 -6.88
CA TYR A 143 -11.90 -7.64 -5.60
C TYR A 143 -12.92 -6.51 -5.78
N LYS A 144 -14.05 -6.62 -5.07
CA LYS A 144 -15.16 -5.66 -5.11
C LYS A 144 -15.34 -4.85 -3.82
N GLY A 145 -14.45 -5.04 -2.84
CA GLY A 145 -14.45 -4.27 -1.61
C GLY A 145 -13.93 -2.83 -1.79
N LEU A 146 -13.94 -2.07 -0.72
CA LEU A 146 -13.61 -0.63 -0.75
C LEU A 146 -12.16 -0.37 -1.15
N PHE A 147 -11.21 -1.13 -0.60
CA PHE A 147 -9.79 -0.93 -0.89
C PHE A 147 -9.02 -2.24 -0.97
N LYS A 148 -8.78 -2.89 0.16
CA LYS A 148 -8.06 -4.17 0.28
C LYS A 148 -8.73 -5.03 1.35
N PRO A 149 -8.58 -6.36 1.31
CA PRO A 149 -9.00 -7.21 2.41
C PRO A 149 -8.45 -6.73 3.76
N GLY A 150 -9.35 -6.65 4.77
CA GLY A 150 -9.01 -6.18 6.12
C GLY A 150 -9.31 -4.70 6.39
N TYR A 151 -9.69 -3.93 5.38
CA TYR A 151 -10.10 -2.51 5.51
C TYR A 151 -11.60 -2.35 5.65
#